data_9046f99ec3e9708d7dd790b4d287e901
#
_entry.id   9046f99ec3e9708d7dd790b4d287e901
#
_cell.length_a   1.000
_cell.length_b   1.000
_cell.length_c   1.000
_cell.angle_alpha   90.00
_cell.angle_beta   90.00
_cell.angle_gamma   90.00
#
_symmetry.space_group_name_H-M   'P 1'
#
loop_
_entity.id
_entity.type
_entity.pdbx_description
1 polymer ?
#
loop_
_entity_poly.entity_id
_entity_poly.type
_entity_poly.pdbx_seq_one_letter_code
_entity_poly.pdbx_strand_id
1 'polypeptide(L)'
;MRFQYTEKKVTLPENVHKYAEKKVMKLERFFGTDADALVTFSVEKNRNNVEITVHAAGTYFRASESTSDMFASIDAAVATIERQIRKNKTRLARRLRQDAFVR
;
A
#
# COMPACT_ATOMS: atom_id res chain seq x y z
N MET A 1 2.02 -11.51 -0.31
CA MET A 1 1.31 -10.33 0.24
C MET A 1 -0.19 -10.49 0.04
N ARG A 2 -0.95 -10.25 1.08
CA ARG A 2 -2.41 -10.30 1.01
C ARG A 2 -2.93 -8.91 0.70
N PHE A 3 -3.77 -8.79 -0.32
CA PHE A 3 -4.31 -7.51 -0.76
C PHE A 3 -5.80 -7.43 -0.46
N GLN A 4 -6.22 -6.33 0.19
CA GLN A 4 -7.62 -6.04 0.44
C GLN A 4 -7.89 -4.58 0.11
N TYR A 5 -9.13 -4.26 -0.24
CA TYR A 5 -9.51 -2.87 -0.46
C TYR A 5 -10.88 -2.57 0.14
N THR A 6 -11.10 -1.30 0.41
CA THR A 6 -12.37 -0.77 0.92
C THR A 6 -12.76 0.45 0.09
N GLU A 7 -14.04 0.58 -0.20
CA GLU A 7 -14.58 1.74 -0.90
C GLU A 7 -15.51 2.50 0.05
N LYS A 8 -15.25 3.79 0.25
CA LYS A 8 -16.07 4.63 1.13
C LYS A 8 -17.02 5.46 0.29
N LYS A 9 -18.30 5.09 0.28
CA LYS A 9 -19.38 5.81 -0.42
C LYS A 9 -19.11 5.98 -1.91
N VAL A 10 -18.38 5.04 -2.52
CA VAL A 10 -18.09 5.06 -3.94
C VAL A 10 -17.94 3.62 -4.41
N THR A 11 -18.36 3.36 -5.64
CA THR A 11 -18.12 2.07 -6.29
C THR A 11 -17.27 2.34 -7.52
N LEU A 12 -16.07 1.79 -7.55
CA LEU A 12 -15.13 2.00 -8.64
C LEU A 12 -15.13 0.82 -9.60
N PRO A 13 -14.80 1.05 -10.87
CA PRO A 13 -14.71 -0.03 -11.85
C PRO A 13 -13.63 -1.05 -11.48
N GLU A 14 -13.81 -2.27 -11.94
CA GLU A 14 -12.87 -3.36 -11.65
C GLU A 14 -11.44 -3.05 -12.13
N ASN A 15 -11.31 -2.32 -13.24
CA ASN A 15 -9.98 -1.97 -13.76
C ASN A 15 -9.19 -1.10 -12.78
N VAL A 16 -9.88 -0.32 -11.95
CA VAL A 16 -9.22 0.48 -10.90
C VAL A 16 -8.70 -0.43 -9.81
N HIS A 17 -9.50 -1.39 -9.36
CA HIS A 17 -9.10 -2.34 -8.33
C HIS A 17 -7.90 -3.17 -8.78
N LYS A 18 -7.93 -3.64 -10.02
CA LYS A 18 -6.84 -4.44 -10.58
C LYS A 18 -5.56 -3.62 -10.72
N TYR A 19 -5.70 -2.35 -11.11
CA TYR A 19 -4.55 -1.47 -11.21
C TYR A 19 -3.89 -1.26 -9.85
N ALA A 20 -4.71 -1.00 -8.83
CA ALA A 20 -4.21 -0.80 -7.47
C ALA A 20 -3.51 -2.07 -6.97
N GLU A 21 -4.13 -3.23 -7.16
CA GLU A 21 -3.54 -4.50 -6.75
C GLU A 21 -2.20 -4.71 -7.44
N LYS A 22 -2.14 -4.52 -8.76
CA LYS A 22 -0.92 -4.70 -9.52
C LYS A 22 0.22 -3.80 -9.00
N LYS A 23 -0.09 -2.53 -8.72
CA LYS A 23 0.92 -1.59 -8.25
C LYS A 23 1.36 -1.88 -6.82
N VAL A 24 0.42 -2.18 -5.95
CA VAL A 24 0.71 -2.46 -4.54
C VAL A 24 1.50 -3.77 -4.40
N MET A 25 1.16 -4.78 -5.19
CA MET A 25 1.83 -6.08 -5.11
C MET A 25 3.30 -6.01 -5.51
N LYS A 26 3.72 -4.98 -6.23
CA LYS A 26 5.14 -4.78 -6.53
C LYS A 26 5.95 -4.51 -5.27
N LEU A 27 5.31 -4.08 -4.20
CA LEU A 27 5.99 -3.84 -2.92
C LEU A 27 6.36 -5.15 -2.22
N GLU A 28 5.80 -6.27 -2.65
CA GLU A 28 6.10 -7.58 -2.06
C GLU A 28 7.59 -7.89 -2.08
N ARG A 29 8.32 -7.40 -3.07
CA ARG A 29 9.77 -7.62 -3.18
C ARG A 29 10.54 -7.13 -1.96
N PHE A 30 9.96 -6.20 -1.19
CA PHE A 30 10.62 -5.67 0.01
C PHE A 30 10.31 -6.49 1.26
N PHE A 31 9.22 -7.24 1.26
CA PHE A 31 8.71 -7.88 2.48
C PHE A 31 8.64 -9.39 2.40
N GLY A 32 8.75 -9.98 1.20
CA GLY A 32 8.43 -11.39 1.01
C GLY A 32 6.92 -11.56 0.99
N THR A 33 6.45 -12.77 1.26
CA THR A 33 5.03 -13.11 1.14
C THR A 33 4.20 -12.83 2.39
N ASP A 34 4.85 -12.58 3.52
CA ASP A 34 4.15 -12.41 4.80
C ASP A 34 3.89 -10.93 5.11
N ALA A 35 3.06 -10.32 4.29
CA ALA A 35 2.68 -8.92 4.45
C ALA A 35 1.22 -8.74 4.06
N ASP A 36 0.60 -7.71 4.62
CA ASP A 36 -0.78 -7.34 4.32
C ASP A 36 -0.84 -5.93 3.78
N ALA A 37 -1.66 -5.71 2.78
CA ALA A 37 -1.89 -4.38 2.23
C ALA A 37 -3.39 -4.10 2.19
N LEU A 38 -3.78 -2.95 2.71
CA LEU A 38 -5.16 -2.48 2.65
C LEU A 38 -5.19 -1.15 1.92
N VAL A 39 -6.03 -1.06 0.91
CA VAL A 39 -6.22 0.17 0.14
C VAL A 39 -7.64 0.68 0.35
N THR A 40 -7.77 1.95 0.73
CA THR A 40 -9.06 2.57 0.92
C THR A 40 -9.25 3.67 -0.12
N PHE A 41 -10.35 3.57 -0.86
CA PHE A 41 -10.70 4.53 -1.91
C PHE A 41 -11.86 5.41 -1.46
N SER A 42 -11.78 6.71 -1.78
CA SER A 42 -12.91 7.61 -1.61
C SER A 42 -12.83 8.72 -2.64
N VAL A 43 -13.97 9.35 -2.89
CA VAL A 43 -14.05 10.48 -3.84
C VAL A 43 -14.84 11.59 -3.16
N GLU A 44 -14.26 12.80 -3.12
CA GLU A 44 -14.90 13.98 -2.56
C GLU A 44 -14.65 15.17 -3.45
N LYS A 45 -15.73 15.82 -3.94
CA LYS A 45 -15.63 17.07 -4.71
C LYS A 45 -14.56 16.99 -5.81
N ASN A 46 -14.62 15.98 -6.65
CA ASN A 46 -13.67 15.78 -7.75
C ASN A 46 -12.26 15.39 -7.31
N ARG A 47 -12.06 15.12 -6.02
CA ARG A 47 -10.78 14.62 -5.51
C ARG A 47 -10.87 13.13 -5.34
N ASN A 48 -9.91 12.42 -5.91
CA ASN A 48 -9.80 10.97 -5.80
C ASN A 48 -8.77 10.64 -4.74
N ASN A 49 -9.25 10.11 -3.61
CA ASN A 49 -8.42 9.86 -2.44
C ASN A 49 -8.07 8.38 -2.34
N VAL A 50 -6.80 8.09 -2.08
CA VAL A 50 -6.32 6.73 -1.84
C VAL A 50 -5.50 6.72 -0.58
N GLU A 51 -5.81 5.79 0.32
CA GLU A 51 -4.99 5.53 1.49
C GLU A 51 -4.50 4.09 1.42
N ILE A 52 -3.19 3.90 1.52
CA ILE A 52 -2.59 2.56 1.51
C ILE A 52 -1.92 2.32 2.86
N THR A 53 -2.22 1.18 3.46
CA THR A 53 -1.53 0.72 4.67
C THR A 53 -0.91 -0.63 4.36
N VAL A 54 0.40 -0.76 4.59
CA VAL A 54 1.11 -2.02 4.45
C VAL A 54 1.64 -2.41 5.82
N HIS A 55 1.36 -3.65 6.21
CA HIS A 55 1.81 -4.19 7.49
C HIS A 55 2.71 -5.40 7.25
N ALA A 56 3.95 -5.34 7.74
CA ALA A 56 4.90 -6.43 7.59
C ALA A 56 5.89 -6.39 8.76
N ALA A 57 6.16 -7.56 9.35
CA ALA A 57 7.16 -7.72 10.42
C ALA A 57 6.95 -6.72 11.57
N GLY A 58 5.69 -6.52 11.98
CA GLY A 58 5.35 -5.62 13.07
C GLY A 58 5.51 -4.13 12.73
N THR A 59 5.73 -3.81 11.48
CA THR A 59 5.92 -2.43 11.01
C THR A 59 4.78 -2.04 10.10
N TYR A 60 4.31 -0.79 10.23
CA TYR A 60 3.26 -0.24 9.39
C TYR A 60 3.83 0.87 8.51
N PHE A 61 3.46 0.82 7.25
CA PHE A 61 3.74 1.89 6.29
C PHE A 61 2.40 2.42 5.80
N ARG A 62 2.22 3.72 5.84
CA ARG A 62 0.94 4.33 5.46
C ARG A 62 1.17 5.56 4.60
N ALA A 63 0.35 5.68 3.56
CA ALA A 63 0.37 6.85 2.68
C ALA A 63 -1.04 7.23 2.29
N SER A 64 -1.31 8.52 2.23
CA SER A 64 -2.59 9.06 1.75
C SER A 64 -2.28 10.06 0.65
N GLU A 65 -2.94 9.93 -0.50
CA GLU A 65 -2.75 10.83 -1.63
C GLU A 65 -4.10 11.20 -2.24
N SER A 66 -4.18 12.40 -2.76
CA SER A 66 -5.40 12.94 -3.33
C SER A 66 -5.06 13.72 -4.60
N THR A 67 -5.66 13.34 -5.72
CA THR A 67 -5.45 14.01 -7.00
C THR A 67 -6.79 14.08 -7.76
N SER A 68 -6.76 14.64 -8.95
CA SER A 68 -7.94 14.69 -9.82
C SER A 68 -8.15 13.38 -10.60
N ASP A 69 -7.24 12.41 -10.44
CA ASP A 69 -7.30 11.13 -11.18
C ASP A 69 -6.95 9.98 -10.25
N MET A 70 -7.83 8.99 -10.16
CA MET A 70 -7.64 7.88 -9.23
C MET A 70 -6.36 7.08 -9.52
N PHE A 71 -6.02 6.87 -10.79
CA PHE A 71 -4.80 6.16 -11.15
C PHE A 71 -3.56 6.92 -10.68
N ALA A 72 -3.57 8.24 -10.83
CA ALA A 72 -2.47 9.08 -10.34
C ALA A 72 -2.36 9.03 -8.82
N SER A 73 -3.49 9.00 -8.12
CA SER A 73 -3.51 8.90 -6.66
C SER A 73 -2.92 7.57 -6.19
N ILE A 74 -3.25 6.47 -6.89
CA ILE A 74 -2.69 5.15 -6.59
C ILE A 74 -1.17 5.18 -6.78
N ASP A 75 -0.71 5.69 -7.92
CA ASP A 75 0.72 5.76 -8.21
C ASP A 75 1.47 6.59 -7.16
N ALA A 76 0.91 7.73 -6.78
CA ALA A 76 1.52 8.62 -5.78
C ALA A 76 1.60 7.94 -4.40
N ALA A 77 0.54 7.24 -4.01
CA ALA A 77 0.51 6.55 -2.72
C ALA A 77 1.53 5.41 -2.68
N VAL A 78 1.62 4.62 -3.74
CA VAL A 78 2.60 3.53 -3.83
C VAL A 78 4.02 4.10 -3.78
N ALA A 79 4.28 5.19 -4.51
CA ALA A 79 5.60 5.83 -4.51
C ALA A 79 5.97 6.33 -3.11
N THR A 80 5.01 6.87 -2.37
CA THR A 80 5.24 7.34 -1.01
C THR A 80 5.59 6.18 -0.07
N ILE A 81 4.87 5.07 -0.18
CA ILE A 81 5.17 3.86 0.61
C ILE A 81 6.58 3.37 0.27
N GLU A 82 6.93 3.31 -1.02
CA GLU A 82 8.25 2.85 -1.42
C GLU A 82 9.36 3.73 -0.84
N ARG A 83 9.16 5.06 -0.82
CA ARG A 83 10.13 5.95 -0.19
C ARG A 83 10.28 5.69 1.30
N GLN A 84 9.18 5.42 2.00
CA GLN A 84 9.23 5.09 3.42
C GLN A 84 10.02 3.80 3.66
N ILE A 85 9.80 2.81 2.81
CA ILE A 85 10.52 1.53 2.91
C ILE A 85 12.01 1.75 2.71
N ARG A 86 12.40 2.52 1.69
CA ARG A 86 13.81 2.79 1.40
C ARG A 86 14.50 3.55 2.52
N LYS A 87 13.80 4.49 3.16
CA LYS A 87 14.33 5.22 4.30
C LYS A 87 14.56 4.34 5.51
N ASN A 88 13.79 3.27 5.64
CA ASN A 88 13.85 2.37 6.79
C ASN A 88 14.40 0.99 6.43
N LYS A 89 15.15 0.90 5.35
CA LYS A 89 15.61 -0.37 4.79
C LYS A 89 16.35 -1.24 5.81
N THR A 90 17.32 -0.67 6.52
CA THR A 90 18.12 -1.41 7.50
C THR A 90 17.25 -1.89 8.65
N ARG A 91 16.36 -1.02 9.12
CA ARG A 91 15.46 -1.34 10.23
C ARG A 91 14.50 -2.46 9.84
N LEU A 92 13.95 -2.40 8.63
CA LEU A 92 13.05 -3.43 8.14
C LEU A 92 13.75 -4.77 7.98
N ALA A 93 14.96 -4.77 7.43
CA ALA A 93 15.74 -6.00 7.26
C ALA A 93 16.02 -6.65 8.61
N ARG A 94 16.33 -5.85 9.63
CA ARG A 94 16.57 -6.34 10.98
C ARG A 94 15.31 -6.98 11.56
N ARG A 95 14.17 -6.34 11.39
CA ARG A 95 12.89 -6.86 11.87
C ARG A 95 12.52 -8.19 11.20
N LEU A 96 12.71 -8.27 9.90
CA LEU A 96 12.42 -9.51 9.15
C LEU A 96 13.30 -10.66 9.62
N ARG A 97 14.57 -10.38 9.94
CA ARG A 97 15.46 -11.40 10.47
C ARG A 97 15.05 -11.86 11.86
N GLN A 98 14.61 -10.95 12.71
CA GLN A 98 14.13 -11.29 14.06
C GLN A 98 12.91 -12.19 13.98
N ASP A 99 11.97 -11.88 13.08
CA ASP A 99 10.79 -12.70 12.89
C ASP A 99 11.16 -14.13 12.47
N ALA A 100 12.15 -14.27 11.60
CA ALA A 100 12.61 -15.57 11.13
C ALA A 100 13.20 -16.39 12.28
N PHE A 101 13.85 -15.74 13.24
CA PHE A 101 14.43 -16.42 14.40
C PHE A 101 13.41 -16.80 15.45
N VAL A 102 12.36 -16.00 15.59
CA VAL A 102 11.36 -16.21 16.63
C VAL A 102 10.38 -17.31 16.27
N ARG A 103 10.26 -17.62 14.99
CA ARG A 103 9.41 -18.70 14.51
C ARG A 103 10.10 -20.06 14.67
#